data_851ffce73629ba7f02ac2c184d74a431
#
_entry.id   851ffce73629ba7f02ac2c184d74a431
#
_cell.length_a   1.000
_cell.length_b   1.000
_cell.length_c   1.000
_cell.angle_alpha   90.00
_cell.angle_beta   90.00
_cell.angle_gamma   90.00
#
_symmetry.space_group_name_H-M   'P 1'
#
loop_
_entity.id
_entity.type
_entity.pdbx_description
1 polymer ?
#
loop_
_entity_poly.entity_id
_entity_poly.type
_entity_poly.pdbx_seq_one_letter_code
_entity_poly.pdbx_strand_id
1 'polypeptide(L)'
;ANVDNLRRESVQGEIFRTGNTVIDAMRTTVRPDYRFATAELNELDFKSRRVIVLTCHRRENYGQPMHDILRAVRDVAERYEDVEIVYPVHLSPAVRACAQEELGNVPRVHLIDPVDVEEMHNLMARCCFVMTDSGGLQEEAPALGKPVLVLRRETERPEAVAAGTVRLAGVAHDDVLREACTLLDDPAA
;
A
#
# COMPACT_ATOMS: atom_id res chain seq x y z
N ALA A 1 1.98 -6.04 22.66
CA ALA A 1 1.32 -4.74 22.75
C ALA A 1 -0.18 -4.85 23.03
N ASN A 2 -1.04 -5.41 22.14
CA ASN A 2 -2.51 -5.42 22.31
C ASN A 2 -2.95 -6.15 23.58
N VAL A 3 -2.40 -7.36 23.86
CA VAL A 3 -2.68 -8.11 25.10
C VAL A 3 -2.32 -7.31 26.34
N ASP A 4 -1.20 -6.59 26.32
CA ASP A 4 -0.75 -5.80 27.48
C ASP A 4 -1.61 -4.55 27.67
N ASN A 5 -2.13 -3.98 26.59
CA ASN A 5 -3.11 -2.90 26.65
C ASN A 5 -4.42 -3.39 27.30
N LEU A 6 -4.97 -4.53 26.84
CA LEU A 6 -6.18 -5.11 27.40
C LEU A 6 -6.02 -5.45 28.91
N ARG A 7 -4.85 -5.95 29.29
CA ARG A 7 -4.55 -6.21 30.72
C ARG A 7 -4.49 -4.93 31.54
N ARG A 8 -3.90 -3.84 31.00
CA ARG A 8 -3.84 -2.53 31.64
C ARG A 8 -5.23 -1.90 31.80
N GLU A 9 -6.11 -2.13 30.83
CA GLU A 9 -7.50 -1.66 30.87
C GLU A 9 -8.39 -2.56 31.74
N SER A 10 -7.83 -3.56 32.40
CA SER A 10 -8.55 -4.49 33.28
C SER A 10 -9.76 -5.14 32.61
N VAL A 11 -9.66 -5.48 31.34
CA VAL A 11 -10.71 -6.19 30.60
C VAL A 11 -11.01 -7.51 31.30
N GLN A 12 -12.29 -7.75 31.59
CA GLN A 12 -12.76 -8.97 32.23
C GLN A 12 -12.90 -10.09 31.19
N GLY A 13 -12.54 -11.32 31.57
CA GLY A 13 -12.62 -12.50 30.73
C GLY A 13 -11.27 -13.00 30.23
N GLU A 14 -11.30 -14.04 29.42
CA GLU A 14 -10.10 -14.63 28.84
C GLU A 14 -9.58 -13.82 27.65
N ILE A 15 -8.27 -13.67 27.55
CA ILE A 15 -7.61 -12.96 26.45
C ILE A 15 -6.83 -13.96 25.60
N PHE A 16 -7.25 -14.14 24.35
CA PHE A 16 -6.61 -15.03 23.40
C PHE A 16 -5.72 -14.25 22.44
N ARG A 17 -4.48 -14.68 22.25
CA ARG A 17 -3.58 -14.14 21.24
C ARG A 17 -3.76 -14.93 19.94
N THR A 18 -4.62 -14.45 19.06
CA THR A 18 -4.96 -15.11 17.78
C THR A 18 -4.06 -14.74 16.61
N GLY A 19 -3.28 -13.66 16.71
CA GLY A 19 -2.65 -13.01 15.56
C GLY A 19 -3.65 -12.15 14.76
N ASN A 20 -3.29 -11.81 13.52
CA ASN A 20 -4.17 -11.08 12.62
C ASN A 20 -4.94 -12.04 11.72
N THR A 21 -6.25 -12.15 11.93
CA THR A 21 -7.11 -13.11 11.21
C THR A 21 -7.26 -12.82 9.71
N VAL A 22 -6.97 -11.58 9.26
CA VAL A 22 -6.98 -11.27 7.83
C VAL A 22 -5.89 -12.04 7.07
N ILE A 23 -4.76 -12.32 7.73
CA ILE A 23 -3.67 -13.12 7.13
C ILE A 23 -4.12 -14.55 6.85
N ASP A 24 -4.96 -15.13 7.73
CA ASP A 24 -5.54 -16.46 7.47
C ASP A 24 -6.56 -16.40 6.32
N ALA A 25 -7.37 -15.33 6.24
CA ALA A 25 -8.33 -15.13 5.16
C ALA A 25 -7.63 -15.05 3.79
N MET A 26 -6.45 -14.47 3.69
CA MET A 26 -5.69 -14.39 2.44
C MET A 26 -5.37 -15.75 1.82
N ARG A 27 -5.32 -16.82 2.62
CA ARG A 27 -5.14 -18.21 2.11
C ARG A 27 -6.30 -18.67 1.25
N THR A 28 -7.48 -18.06 1.39
CA THR A 28 -8.69 -18.41 0.61
C THR A 28 -9.03 -17.36 -0.43
N THR A 29 -8.66 -16.11 -0.22
CA THR A 29 -8.97 -15.00 -1.14
C THR A 29 -7.94 -14.87 -2.26
N VAL A 30 -6.66 -15.14 -1.99
CA VAL A 30 -5.60 -15.09 -3.01
C VAL A 30 -5.63 -16.35 -3.86
N ARG A 31 -5.81 -16.16 -5.17
CA ARG A 31 -5.90 -17.26 -6.16
C ARG A 31 -5.02 -16.97 -7.37
N PRO A 32 -4.23 -17.94 -7.85
CA PRO A 32 -3.36 -17.75 -9.02
C PRO A 32 -4.13 -17.36 -10.31
N ASP A 33 -5.33 -17.89 -10.45
CA ASP A 33 -6.22 -17.69 -11.60
C ASP A 33 -7.31 -16.64 -11.36
N TYR A 34 -7.14 -15.80 -10.32
CA TYR A 34 -8.11 -14.76 -9.99
C TYR A 34 -8.32 -13.81 -11.16
N ARG A 35 -9.58 -13.56 -11.50
CA ARG A 35 -9.99 -12.58 -12.47
C ARG A 35 -10.65 -11.41 -11.75
N PHE A 36 -10.09 -10.22 -11.95
CA PHE A 36 -10.60 -9.00 -11.32
C PHE A 36 -11.99 -8.63 -11.84
N ALA A 37 -12.86 -8.15 -10.95
CA ALA A 37 -14.12 -7.52 -11.34
C ALA A 37 -13.86 -6.16 -12.01
N THR A 38 -12.83 -5.45 -11.55
CA THR A 38 -12.34 -4.21 -12.17
C THR A 38 -11.64 -4.56 -13.49
N ALA A 39 -12.24 -4.16 -14.62
CA ALA A 39 -11.80 -4.58 -15.95
C ALA A 39 -10.34 -4.15 -16.24
N GLU A 40 -9.98 -2.93 -15.87
CA GLU A 40 -8.66 -2.33 -16.08
C GLU A 40 -7.53 -3.17 -15.47
N LEU A 41 -7.79 -3.84 -14.34
CA LEU A 41 -6.80 -4.68 -13.68
C LEU A 41 -6.51 -5.98 -14.45
N ASN A 42 -7.43 -6.44 -15.28
CA ASN A 42 -7.22 -7.62 -16.14
C ASN A 42 -6.37 -7.30 -17.38
N GLU A 43 -6.22 -6.01 -17.73
CA GLU A 43 -5.42 -5.55 -18.86
C GLU A 43 -3.94 -5.33 -18.48
N LEU A 44 -3.63 -5.31 -17.18
CA LEU A 44 -2.26 -5.12 -16.69
C LEU A 44 -1.41 -6.37 -16.93
N ASP A 45 -0.22 -6.16 -17.46
CA ASP A 45 0.78 -7.22 -17.62
C ASP A 45 1.65 -7.36 -16.36
N PHE A 46 1.16 -8.07 -15.38
CA PHE A 46 1.89 -8.37 -14.13
C PHE A 46 3.16 -9.22 -14.30
N LYS A 47 3.43 -9.75 -15.51
CA LYS A 47 4.60 -10.58 -15.75
C LYS A 47 5.79 -9.79 -16.27
N SER A 48 5.55 -8.82 -17.13
CA SER A 48 6.61 -8.01 -17.74
C SER A 48 6.71 -6.59 -17.18
N ARG A 49 5.70 -6.14 -16.43
CA ARG A 49 5.62 -4.83 -15.80
C ARG A 49 5.76 -4.93 -14.29
N ARG A 50 6.44 -3.96 -13.69
CA ARG A 50 6.50 -3.81 -12.24
C ARG A 50 5.31 -3.02 -11.75
N VAL A 51 4.31 -3.70 -11.19
CA VAL A 51 3.11 -3.06 -10.68
C VAL A 51 3.30 -2.65 -9.22
N ILE A 52 3.06 -1.38 -8.91
CA ILE A 52 3.04 -0.82 -7.56
C ILE A 52 1.59 -0.58 -7.16
N VAL A 53 1.21 -1.00 -5.96
CA VAL A 53 -0.10 -0.66 -5.38
C VAL A 53 0.07 0.54 -4.47
N LEU A 54 -0.70 1.59 -4.71
CA LEU A 54 -0.74 2.80 -3.90
C LEU A 54 -2.04 2.90 -3.13
N THR A 55 -1.99 3.20 -1.84
CA THR A 55 -3.13 3.72 -1.08
C THR A 55 -2.70 4.90 -0.21
N CYS A 56 -3.39 6.02 -0.30
CA CYS A 56 -3.13 7.21 0.49
C CYS A 56 -4.46 7.92 0.78
N HIS A 57 -4.92 7.88 2.03
CA HIS A 57 -6.22 8.42 2.40
C HIS A 57 -6.32 8.86 3.86
N ARG A 58 -5.26 8.74 4.66
CA ARG A 58 -5.29 9.17 6.06
C ARG A 58 -5.44 10.67 6.18
N ARG A 59 -6.28 11.12 7.14
CA ARG A 59 -6.55 12.55 7.36
C ARG A 59 -5.30 13.35 7.69
N GLU A 60 -4.33 12.73 8.35
CA GLU A 60 -3.04 13.34 8.69
C GLU A 60 -2.20 13.73 7.46
N ASN A 61 -2.47 13.09 6.32
CA ASN A 61 -1.80 13.36 5.04
C ASN A 61 -2.55 14.40 4.17
N TYR A 62 -3.75 14.85 4.55
CA TYR A 62 -4.51 15.81 3.72
C TYR A 62 -3.76 17.13 3.55
N GLY A 63 -3.95 17.76 2.38
CA GLY A 63 -3.26 18.99 1.98
C GLY A 63 -1.85 18.72 1.45
N GLN A 64 -0.91 19.57 1.81
CA GLN A 64 0.46 19.54 1.25
C GLN A 64 1.16 18.17 1.34
N PRO A 65 1.08 17.41 2.46
CA PRO A 65 1.70 16.08 2.51
C PRO A 65 1.19 15.12 1.43
N MET A 66 -0.12 15.14 1.12
CA MET A 66 -0.69 14.29 0.08
C MET A 66 -0.20 14.71 -1.31
N HIS A 67 -0.14 16.00 -1.59
CA HIS A 67 0.43 16.51 -2.83
C HIS A 67 1.90 16.08 -2.99
N ASP A 68 2.70 16.20 -1.94
CA ASP A 68 4.11 15.82 -1.97
C ASP A 68 4.29 14.31 -2.23
N ILE A 69 3.48 13.45 -1.57
CA ILE A 69 3.46 12.01 -1.81
C ILE A 69 3.09 11.72 -3.27
N LEU A 70 1.98 12.29 -3.78
CA LEU A 70 1.49 11.97 -5.12
C LEU A 70 2.41 12.52 -6.22
N ARG A 71 3.10 13.64 -6.00
CA ARG A 71 4.16 14.11 -6.90
C ARG A 71 5.34 13.15 -6.95
N ALA A 72 5.77 12.62 -5.81
CA ALA A 72 6.81 11.59 -5.78
C ALA A 72 6.38 10.33 -6.55
N VAL A 73 5.12 9.92 -6.43
CA VAL A 73 4.54 8.81 -7.18
C VAL A 73 4.54 9.08 -8.70
N ARG A 74 4.20 10.29 -9.12
CA ARG A 74 4.31 10.73 -10.50
C ARG A 74 5.74 10.62 -11.01
N ASP A 75 6.69 11.16 -10.27
CA ASP A 75 8.10 11.15 -10.67
C ASP A 75 8.65 9.72 -10.76
N VAL A 76 8.19 8.78 -9.93
CA VAL A 76 8.47 7.34 -10.08
C VAL A 76 7.92 6.81 -11.40
N ALA A 77 6.66 7.10 -11.76
CA ALA A 77 6.06 6.62 -13.00
C ALA A 77 6.76 7.21 -14.24
N GLU A 78 7.21 8.47 -14.18
CA GLU A 78 7.94 9.12 -15.25
C GLU A 78 9.36 8.57 -15.42
N ARG A 79 10.02 8.22 -14.32
CA ARG A 79 11.40 7.72 -14.30
C ARG A 79 11.54 6.28 -14.80
N TYR A 80 10.55 5.42 -14.53
CA TYR A 80 10.60 3.99 -14.84
C TYR A 80 9.52 3.62 -15.85
N GLU A 81 9.90 3.42 -17.10
CA GLU A 81 8.97 3.12 -18.20
C GLU A 81 8.27 1.76 -18.05
N ASP A 82 8.83 0.83 -17.30
CA ASP A 82 8.30 -0.50 -17.03
C ASP A 82 7.42 -0.56 -15.76
N VAL A 83 7.27 0.57 -15.04
CA VAL A 83 6.44 0.65 -13.85
C VAL A 83 5.00 1.04 -14.19
N GLU A 84 4.06 0.31 -13.62
CA GLU A 84 2.63 0.63 -13.59
C GLU A 84 2.21 0.89 -12.14
N ILE A 85 1.43 1.91 -11.88
CA ILE A 85 0.95 2.25 -10.54
C ILE A 85 -0.56 2.13 -10.49
N VAL A 86 -1.09 1.31 -9.61
CA VAL A 86 -2.53 1.15 -9.38
C VAL A 86 -2.90 1.84 -8.08
N TYR A 87 -3.78 2.82 -8.17
CA TYR A 87 -4.28 3.56 -7.03
C TYR A 87 -5.80 3.42 -6.90
N PRO A 88 -6.31 2.48 -6.09
CA PRO A 88 -7.72 2.47 -5.66
C PRO A 88 -7.99 3.71 -4.82
N VAL A 89 -8.62 4.72 -5.43
CA VAL A 89 -8.77 6.05 -4.84
C VAL A 89 -9.93 6.08 -3.85
N HIS A 90 -9.65 6.41 -2.61
CA HIS A 90 -10.68 6.53 -1.57
C HIS A 90 -11.77 7.54 -1.95
N LEU A 91 -13.04 7.26 -1.55
CA LEU A 91 -14.22 8.04 -1.95
C LEU A 91 -14.26 9.48 -1.39
N SER A 92 -13.36 9.85 -0.49
CA SER A 92 -13.28 11.22 0.03
C SER A 92 -13.06 12.21 -1.13
N PRO A 93 -13.91 13.27 -1.24
CA PRO A 93 -13.73 14.27 -2.29
C PRO A 93 -12.35 14.93 -2.27
N ALA A 94 -11.78 15.17 -1.09
CA ALA A 94 -10.44 15.76 -0.97
C ALA A 94 -9.35 14.84 -1.54
N VAL A 95 -9.44 13.52 -1.29
CA VAL A 95 -8.50 12.54 -1.84
C VAL A 95 -8.65 12.44 -3.36
N ARG A 96 -9.89 12.34 -3.85
CA ARG A 96 -10.17 12.27 -5.30
C ARG A 96 -9.68 13.51 -6.05
N ALA A 97 -9.93 14.70 -5.50
CA ALA A 97 -9.47 15.95 -6.11
C ALA A 97 -7.94 16.00 -6.21
N CYS A 98 -7.24 15.69 -5.13
CA CYS A 98 -5.78 15.66 -5.10
C CYS A 98 -5.20 14.59 -6.04
N ALA A 99 -5.77 13.36 -6.04
CA ALA A 99 -5.35 12.29 -6.93
C ALA A 99 -5.54 12.67 -8.41
N GLN A 100 -6.68 13.27 -8.76
CA GLN A 100 -6.95 13.73 -10.12
C GLN A 100 -6.03 14.87 -10.54
N GLU A 101 -5.75 15.80 -9.65
CA GLU A 101 -4.85 16.95 -9.92
C GLU A 101 -3.42 16.49 -10.20
N GLU A 102 -2.86 15.62 -9.35
CA GLU A 102 -1.45 15.24 -9.42
C GLU A 102 -1.18 14.06 -10.37
N LEU A 103 -2.15 13.15 -10.54
CA LEU A 103 -1.95 11.88 -11.23
C LEU A 103 -2.90 11.64 -12.41
N GLY A 104 -3.97 12.44 -12.57
CA GLY A 104 -5.04 12.15 -13.53
C GLY A 104 -4.62 12.09 -15.01
N ASN A 105 -3.48 12.67 -15.36
CA ASN A 105 -2.95 12.65 -16.73
C ASN A 105 -1.55 11.99 -16.82
N VAL A 106 -1.14 11.25 -15.78
CA VAL A 106 0.17 10.61 -15.75
C VAL A 106 0.06 9.23 -16.41
N PRO A 107 0.79 8.97 -17.50
CA PRO A 107 0.80 7.66 -18.13
C PRO A 107 1.18 6.55 -17.14
N ARG A 108 0.54 5.37 -17.27
CA ARG A 108 0.80 4.19 -16.43
C ARG A 108 0.44 4.37 -14.94
N VAL A 109 -0.31 5.42 -14.60
CA VAL A 109 -0.96 5.55 -13.29
C VAL A 109 -2.45 5.33 -13.48
N HIS A 110 -2.98 4.29 -12.85
CA HIS A 110 -4.37 3.85 -12.97
C HIS A 110 -5.12 4.28 -11.71
N LEU A 111 -5.90 5.36 -11.84
CA LEU A 111 -6.83 5.81 -10.80
C LEU A 111 -8.13 5.03 -10.94
N ILE A 112 -8.38 4.09 -10.06
CA ILE A 112 -9.58 3.25 -10.08
C ILE A 112 -10.47 3.51 -8.87
N ASP A 113 -11.71 3.07 -8.92
CA ASP A 113 -12.57 3.08 -7.75
C ASP A 113 -12.05 2.10 -6.68
N PRO A 114 -12.43 2.29 -5.40
CA PRO A 114 -12.08 1.35 -4.34
C PRO A 114 -12.51 -0.07 -4.71
N VAL A 115 -11.61 -1.00 -4.53
CA VAL A 115 -11.84 -2.42 -4.78
C VAL A 115 -12.22 -3.15 -3.49
N ASP A 116 -12.85 -4.31 -3.60
CA ASP A 116 -13.16 -5.15 -2.45
C ASP A 116 -11.89 -5.84 -1.90
N VAL A 117 -12.05 -6.56 -0.80
CA VAL A 117 -10.94 -7.21 -0.10
C VAL A 117 -10.30 -8.32 -0.93
N GLU A 118 -11.08 -9.08 -1.72
CA GLU A 118 -10.54 -10.13 -2.58
C GLU A 118 -9.70 -9.55 -3.71
N GLU A 119 -10.21 -8.49 -4.38
CA GLU A 119 -9.45 -7.80 -5.42
C GLU A 119 -8.16 -7.20 -4.87
N MET A 120 -8.23 -6.53 -3.70
CA MET A 120 -7.05 -5.94 -3.08
C MET A 120 -6.00 -7.01 -2.75
N HIS A 121 -6.38 -8.15 -2.17
CA HIS A 121 -5.46 -9.24 -1.85
C HIS A 121 -4.79 -9.81 -3.11
N ASN A 122 -5.55 -10.02 -4.19
CA ASN A 122 -5.01 -10.53 -5.46
C ASN A 122 -4.15 -9.50 -6.19
N LEU A 123 -4.48 -8.21 -6.08
CA LEU A 123 -3.67 -7.12 -6.61
C LEU A 123 -2.34 -7.04 -5.86
N MET A 124 -2.35 -7.06 -4.52
CA MET A 124 -1.13 -7.10 -3.71
C MET A 124 -0.29 -8.34 -3.97
N ALA A 125 -0.91 -9.52 -4.12
CA ALA A 125 -0.17 -10.76 -4.41
C ALA A 125 0.61 -10.69 -5.73
N ARG A 126 0.17 -9.87 -6.68
CA ARG A 126 0.78 -9.72 -8.02
C ARG A 126 1.67 -8.48 -8.17
N CYS A 127 1.61 -7.53 -7.22
CA CYS A 127 2.43 -6.32 -7.28
C CYS A 127 3.91 -6.60 -6.93
N CYS A 128 4.80 -5.66 -7.22
CA CYS A 128 6.20 -5.72 -6.79
C CYS A 128 6.35 -5.22 -5.36
N PHE A 129 5.70 -4.12 -5.00
CA PHE A 129 5.61 -3.62 -3.61
C PHE A 129 4.38 -2.73 -3.41
N VAL A 130 4.11 -2.38 -2.17
CA VAL A 130 2.96 -1.56 -1.77
C VAL A 130 3.44 -0.25 -1.18
N MET A 131 2.87 0.87 -1.61
CA MET A 131 3.01 2.19 -1.00
C MET A 131 1.70 2.52 -0.26
N THR A 132 1.75 2.71 1.06
CA THR A 132 0.51 2.85 1.82
C THR A 132 0.63 3.68 3.09
N ASP A 133 -0.44 4.38 3.44
CA ASP A 133 -0.64 4.96 4.77
C ASP A 133 -1.57 4.11 5.67
N SER A 134 -2.05 2.96 5.17
CA SER A 134 -2.94 2.05 5.90
C SER A 134 -2.18 1.14 6.87
N GLY A 135 -2.64 1.06 8.13
CA GLY A 135 -2.07 0.14 9.12
C GLY A 135 -2.30 -1.34 8.81
N GLY A 136 -3.44 -1.70 8.19
CA GLY A 136 -3.75 -3.09 7.80
C GLY A 136 -2.80 -3.60 6.73
N LEU A 137 -2.60 -2.84 5.66
CA LEU A 137 -1.73 -3.24 4.55
C LEU A 137 -0.26 -3.41 4.96
N GLN A 138 0.18 -2.75 6.04
CA GLN A 138 1.51 -2.96 6.64
C GLN A 138 1.70 -4.36 7.24
N GLU A 139 0.61 -5.11 7.47
CA GLU A 139 0.64 -6.50 7.93
C GLU A 139 0.32 -7.48 6.79
N GLU A 140 -0.63 -7.11 5.93
CA GLU A 140 -1.14 -7.96 4.85
C GLU A 140 -0.12 -8.13 3.72
N ALA A 141 0.48 -7.05 3.23
CA ALA A 141 1.42 -7.13 2.12
C ALA A 141 2.71 -7.91 2.47
N PRO A 142 3.34 -7.75 3.67
CA PRO A 142 4.45 -8.59 4.07
C PRO A 142 4.08 -10.08 4.19
N ALA A 143 2.84 -10.40 4.59
CA ALA A 143 2.37 -11.78 4.65
C ALA A 143 2.26 -12.44 3.26
N LEU A 144 2.18 -11.62 2.20
CA LEU A 144 2.28 -12.04 0.80
C LEU A 144 3.71 -11.97 0.23
N GLY A 145 4.71 -11.69 1.08
CA GLY A 145 6.10 -11.52 0.66
C GLY A 145 6.37 -10.22 -0.12
N LYS A 146 5.52 -9.19 0.09
CA LYS A 146 5.67 -7.91 -0.62
C LYS A 146 6.25 -6.84 0.30
N PRO A 147 7.30 -6.13 -0.13
CA PRO A 147 7.81 -4.96 0.57
C PRO A 147 6.75 -3.88 0.71
N VAL A 148 6.84 -3.08 1.78
CA VAL A 148 5.91 -1.98 2.03
C VAL A 148 6.66 -0.68 2.29
N LEU A 149 6.33 0.35 1.54
CA LEU A 149 6.68 1.74 1.85
C LEU A 149 5.54 2.41 2.60
N VAL A 150 5.80 2.80 3.83
CA VAL A 150 4.82 3.47 4.68
C VAL A 150 4.89 4.98 4.47
N LEU A 151 3.81 5.54 3.94
CA LEU A 151 3.63 6.96 3.62
C LEU A 151 3.15 7.74 4.85
N ARG A 152 3.94 7.67 5.92
CA ARG A 152 3.64 8.30 7.22
C ARG A 152 4.93 8.74 7.90
N ARG A 153 4.81 9.69 8.82
CA ARG A 153 5.94 10.14 9.66
C ARG A 153 6.30 9.11 10.74
N GLU A 154 5.30 8.36 11.20
CA GLU A 154 5.42 7.33 12.23
C GLU A 154 4.58 6.10 11.85
N THR A 155 4.90 4.94 12.43
CA THR A 155 4.10 3.73 12.27
C THR A 155 3.76 3.10 13.62
N GLU A 156 2.58 2.52 13.72
CA GLU A 156 2.16 1.70 14.85
C GLU A 156 2.74 0.25 14.80
N ARG A 157 3.58 -0.04 13.82
CA ARG A 157 4.18 -1.36 13.58
C ARG A 157 5.70 -1.31 13.61
N PRO A 158 6.33 -0.88 14.73
CA PRO A 158 7.78 -0.77 14.82
C PRO A 158 8.48 -2.14 14.65
N GLU A 159 7.80 -3.23 15.01
CA GLU A 159 8.28 -4.60 14.81
C GLU A 159 8.45 -4.97 13.33
N ALA A 160 7.58 -4.48 12.44
CA ALA A 160 7.69 -4.73 11.00
C ALA A 160 8.86 -3.96 10.38
N VAL A 161 9.12 -2.74 10.85
CA VAL A 161 10.31 -1.97 10.47
C VAL A 161 11.59 -2.67 10.95
N ALA A 162 11.60 -3.13 12.21
CA ALA A 162 12.75 -3.86 12.77
C ALA A 162 13.01 -5.20 12.04
N ALA A 163 11.97 -5.85 11.52
CA ALA A 163 12.07 -7.06 10.70
C ALA A 163 12.51 -6.78 9.25
N GLY A 164 12.57 -5.53 8.81
CA GLY A 164 12.94 -5.16 7.46
C GLY A 164 11.88 -5.40 6.38
N THR A 165 10.65 -5.78 6.77
CA THR A 165 9.54 -6.04 5.83
C THR A 165 8.77 -4.79 5.47
N VAL A 166 8.95 -3.73 6.25
CA VAL A 166 8.30 -2.44 6.11
C VAL A 166 9.33 -1.34 6.24
N ARG A 167 9.30 -0.37 5.34
CA ARG A 167 10.20 0.80 5.35
C ARG A 167 9.38 2.07 5.50
N LEU A 168 9.76 2.93 6.43
CA LEU A 168 9.09 4.21 6.66
C LEU A 168 9.66 5.25 5.67
N ALA A 169 8.85 5.64 4.68
CA ALA A 169 9.25 6.62 3.66
C ALA A 169 8.96 8.08 4.08
N GLY A 170 8.16 8.28 5.12
CA GLY A 170 7.71 9.62 5.46
C GLY A 170 6.62 10.14 4.53
N VAL A 171 6.53 11.47 4.42
CA VAL A 171 5.52 12.16 3.61
C VAL A 171 6.12 13.27 2.73
N ALA A 172 7.44 13.50 2.83
CA ALA A 172 8.13 14.47 1.99
C ALA A 172 8.44 13.86 0.62
N HIS A 173 8.25 14.65 -0.44
CA HIS A 173 8.47 14.24 -1.82
C HIS A 173 9.80 13.49 -2.03
N ASP A 174 10.93 14.12 -1.65
CA ASP A 174 12.27 13.57 -1.91
C ASP A 174 12.53 12.27 -1.15
N ASP A 175 11.99 12.14 0.06
CA ASP A 175 12.12 10.92 0.85
C ASP A 175 11.31 9.77 0.24
N VAL A 176 10.05 10.03 -0.13
CA VAL A 176 9.19 9.03 -0.77
C VAL A 176 9.77 8.57 -2.11
N LEU A 177 10.24 9.52 -2.93
CA LEU A 177 10.88 9.22 -4.22
C LEU A 177 12.14 8.37 -4.02
N ARG A 178 13.03 8.77 -3.10
CA ARG A 178 14.27 8.05 -2.81
C ARG A 178 14.00 6.61 -2.39
N GLU A 179 13.09 6.40 -1.44
CA GLU A 179 12.78 5.06 -0.93
C GLU A 179 12.12 4.17 -1.99
N ALA A 180 11.23 4.73 -2.83
CA ALA A 180 10.63 4.00 -3.94
C ALA A 180 11.68 3.61 -4.99
N CYS A 181 12.57 4.52 -5.38
CA CYS A 181 13.68 4.23 -6.29
C CYS A 181 14.61 3.14 -5.71
N THR A 182 14.90 3.18 -4.41
CA THR A 182 15.74 2.16 -3.77
C THR A 182 15.14 0.76 -3.94
N LEU A 183 13.83 0.58 -3.74
CA LEU A 183 13.16 -0.72 -3.95
C LEU A 183 13.09 -1.13 -5.42
N LEU A 184 13.09 -0.18 -6.35
CA LEU A 184 13.06 -0.45 -7.79
C LEU A 184 14.45 -0.80 -8.35
N ASP A 185 15.50 -0.18 -7.83
CA ASP A 185 16.87 -0.32 -8.34
C ASP A 185 17.65 -1.46 -7.67
N ASP A 186 17.29 -1.83 -6.44
CA ASP A 186 17.93 -2.92 -5.69
C ASP A 186 16.95 -4.05 -5.35
N PRO A 187 16.99 -5.17 -6.08
CA PRO A 187 16.13 -6.33 -5.81
C PRO A 187 16.32 -6.97 -4.44
N ALA A 188 17.39 -6.62 -3.72
CA ALA A 188 17.69 -7.12 -2.37
C ALA A 188 17.28 -6.13 -1.26
N ALA A 189 16.72 -4.95 -1.63
CA ALA A 189 16.36 -3.87 -0.71
C ALA A 189 15.10 -4.17 0.14
#